data_105d744e4e83ee3877eeb02b9afd998a
#
_entry.id   105d744e4e83ee3877eeb02b9afd998a
#
_cell.length_a   1.000
_cell.length_b   1.000
_cell.length_c   1.000
_cell.angle_alpha   90.00
_cell.angle_beta   90.00
_cell.angle_gamma   90.00
#
_symmetry.space_group_name_H-M   'P 1'
#
loop_
_entity.id
_entity.type
_entity.pdbx_description
1 polymer ?
#
loop_
_entity_poly.entity_id
_entity_poly.type
_entity_poly.pdbx_seq_one_letter_code
_entity_poly.pdbx_strand_id
1 'polypeptide(L)'
;MKNAAVACSLAGVFALAAILGSSSGRAAESSSLQEHHLRLYHTHTGERIDIVYRRGDQYIPEAEAQLDHFLRDHRTGDVKHYDPHVFDILSDLAAAVGHPSAEIEIICGYRTPWSNEFLRSRSAGVAKNSQHMMAHAIDIRIPGVDTLALRNAALALGRGGVGYYPRSQFVHVDTGRVRAWCYGCSSLHTNTE
;
A
#
# COMPACT_ATOMS: atom_id res chain seq x y z
N MET A 1 54.24 4.31 78.81
CA MET A 1 53.65 5.68 78.72
C MET A 1 53.56 6.00 77.25
N LYS A 2 52.38 6.42 76.80
CA LYS A 2 51.99 6.96 75.51
C LYS A 2 51.35 5.95 74.58
N ASN A 3 50.03 6.06 74.54
CA ASN A 3 49.04 5.40 73.63
C ASN A 3 49.13 6.01 72.28
N ALA A 4 49.04 5.19 71.21
CA ALA A 4 48.78 5.61 69.85
C ALA A 4 47.46 4.98 69.39
N ALA A 5 46.52 5.82 69.09
CA ALA A 5 45.20 5.42 68.55
C ALA A 5 45.30 5.09 67.05
N VAL A 6 44.71 3.95 66.68
CA VAL A 6 44.55 3.54 65.26
C VAL A 6 43.22 4.01 64.80
N ALA A 7 43.19 4.90 63.77
CA ALA A 7 41.98 5.33 63.08
C ALA A 7 41.67 4.33 61.97
N CYS A 8 40.47 3.76 62.03
CA CYS A 8 39.91 2.85 61.02
C CYS A 8 39.11 3.67 59.99
N SER A 9 39.64 3.77 58.78
CA SER A 9 38.93 4.40 57.65
C SER A 9 38.02 3.39 57.00
N LEU A 10 36.71 3.62 57.06
CA LEU A 10 35.69 2.90 56.26
C LEU A 10 35.64 3.50 54.87
N ALA A 11 36.07 2.74 53.89
CA ALA A 11 35.85 3.06 52.46
C ALA A 11 34.45 2.61 52.06
N GLY A 12 33.55 3.57 51.79
CA GLY A 12 32.24 3.31 51.27
C GLY A 12 32.33 3.01 49.75
N VAL A 13 31.88 1.82 49.38
CA VAL A 13 31.71 1.42 47.97
C VAL A 13 30.35 1.95 47.49
N PHE A 14 30.36 2.97 46.63
CA PHE A 14 29.18 3.39 45.90
C PHE A 14 28.97 2.44 44.73
N ALA A 15 27.96 1.59 44.80
CA ALA A 15 27.47 0.81 43.67
C ALA A 15 26.65 1.70 42.73
N LEU A 16 27.21 2.01 41.57
CA LEU A 16 26.53 2.73 40.51
C LEU A 16 25.62 1.74 39.77
N ALA A 17 24.31 1.74 40.09
CA ALA A 17 23.32 0.97 39.36
C ALA A 17 23.07 1.65 38.01
N ALA A 18 23.60 1.09 36.93
CA ALA A 18 23.25 1.47 35.57
C ALA A 18 21.82 1.01 35.26
N ILE A 19 20.88 1.96 35.19
CA ILE A 19 19.51 1.73 34.72
C ILE A 19 19.59 1.64 33.19
N LEU A 20 19.66 0.41 32.67
CA LEU A 20 19.42 0.14 31.26
C LEU A 20 17.92 0.33 30.99
N GLY A 21 17.52 1.55 30.63
CA GLY A 21 16.19 1.88 30.21
C GLY A 21 15.90 1.22 28.86
N SER A 22 15.02 0.23 28.83
CA SER A 22 14.56 -0.45 27.63
C SER A 22 13.84 0.53 26.69
N SER A 23 14.46 0.88 25.57
CA SER A 23 13.90 1.77 24.53
C SER A 23 12.84 1.10 23.63
N SER A 24 12.41 -0.12 23.97
CA SER A 24 11.46 -0.91 23.17
C SER A 24 10.01 -0.37 23.18
N GLY A 25 9.60 0.36 24.21
CA GLY A 25 8.22 0.89 24.32
C GLY A 25 7.91 2.05 23.35
N ARG A 26 8.93 2.84 23.01
CA ARG A 26 8.73 4.07 22.24
C ARG A 26 8.50 3.84 20.74
N ALA A 27 9.09 2.79 20.19
CA ALA A 27 8.90 2.43 18.78
C ALA A 27 7.51 1.81 18.53
N ALA A 28 6.99 1.01 19.45
CA ALA A 28 5.64 0.43 19.38
C ALA A 28 4.54 1.49 19.52
N GLU A 29 4.72 2.45 20.42
CA GLU A 29 3.77 3.55 20.66
C GLU A 29 3.73 4.52 19.47
N SER A 30 4.86 4.77 18.80
CA SER A 30 4.92 5.57 17.57
C SER A 30 4.22 4.87 16.41
N SER A 31 4.30 3.56 16.27
CA SER A 31 3.62 2.79 15.23
C SER A 31 2.11 2.79 15.39
N SER A 32 1.60 2.79 16.63
CA SER A 32 0.17 2.79 16.91
C SER A 32 -0.54 4.11 16.57
N LEU A 33 0.22 5.21 16.45
CA LEU A 33 -0.30 6.55 16.14
C LEU A 33 -0.16 6.94 14.67
N GLN A 34 0.58 6.16 13.85
CA GLN A 34 0.78 6.46 12.44
C GLN A 34 -0.51 6.28 11.66
N GLU A 35 -0.99 7.36 11.04
CA GLU A 35 -2.14 7.34 10.14
C GLU A 35 -1.69 7.05 8.70
N HIS A 36 -2.39 6.13 8.05
CA HIS A 36 -2.24 5.83 6.63
C HIS A 36 -3.43 6.38 5.87
N HIS A 37 -3.13 7.19 4.87
CA HIS A 37 -4.08 8.08 4.22
C HIS A 37 -4.12 7.80 2.71
N LEU A 38 -5.30 7.87 2.12
CA LEU A 38 -5.49 7.79 0.67
C LEU A 38 -6.34 8.94 0.18
N ARG A 39 -5.92 9.53 -0.95
CA ARG A 39 -6.68 10.49 -1.73
C ARG A 39 -6.90 9.89 -3.12
N LEU A 40 -8.16 9.60 -3.45
CA LEU A 40 -8.49 8.89 -4.68
C LEU A 40 -9.50 9.69 -5.50
N TYR A 41 -9.35 9.60 -6.82
CA TYR A 41 -10.30 10.11 -7.81
C TYR A 41 -10.74 8.98 -8.74
N HIS A 42 -12.03 8.69 -8.81
CA HIS A 42 -12.57 7.64 -9.69
C HIS A 42 -12.90 8.22 -11.06
N THR A 43 -12.16 7.84 -12.09
CA THR A 43 -12.23 8.45 -13.44
C THR A 43 -13.55 8.21 -14.16
N HIS A 44 -14.31 7.15 -13.82
CA HIS A 44 -15.60 6.84 -14.43
C HIS A 44 -16.80 7.44 -13.72
N THR A 45 -16.75 7.60 -12.39
CA THR A 45 -17.86 8.17 -11.60
C THR A 45 -17.67 9.64 -11.30
N GLY A 46 -16.44 10.16 -11.40
CA GLY A 46 -16.09 11.53 -11.01
C GLY A 46 -16.02 11.76 -9.50
N GLU A 47 -16.22 10.73 -8.70
CA GLU A 47 -16.17 10.80 -7.24
C GLU A 47 -14.75 10.96 -6.74
N ARG A 48 -14.63 11.59 -5.56
CA ARG A 48 -13.37 11.72 -4.81
C ARG A 48 -13.55 11.27 -3.39
N ILE A 49 -12.51 10.68 -2.83
CA ILE A 49 -12.44 10.34 -1.42
C ILE A 49 -11.07 10.74 -0.86
N ASP A 50 -11.07 11.24 0.36
CA ASP A 50 -9.87 11.63 1.12
C ASP A 50 -10.05 11.03 2.52
N ILE A 51 -9.30 9.99 2.86
CA ILE A 51 -9.65 9.12 3.99
C ILE A 51 -8.42 8.52 4.67
N VAL A 52 -8.43 8.51 6.02
CA VAL A 52 -7.54 7.68 6.82
C VAL A 52 -8.13 6.28 6.89
N TYR A 53 -7.47 5.30 6.29
CA TYR A 53 -7.99 3.92 6.21
C TYR A 53 -7.37 2.97 7.25
N ARG A 54 -6.20 3.36 7.83
CA ARG A 54 -5.49 2.54 8.81
C ARG A 54 -4.76 3.42 9.84
N ARG A 55 -4.74 3.00 11.11
CA ARG A 55 -3.95 3.60 12.19
C ARG A 55 -3.03 2.56 12.78
N GLY A 56 -1.72 2.76 12.67
CA GLY A 56 -0.74 1.72 12.97
C GLY A 56 -1.04 0.44 12.17
N ASP A 57 -1.27 -0.66 12.87
CA ASP A 57 -1.60 -1.97 12.26
C ASP A 57 -3.12 -2.24 12.18
N GLN A 58 -3.96 -1.27 12.57
CA GLN A 58 -5.41 -1.44 12.63
C GLN A 58 -6.11 -0.75 11.45
N TYR A 59 -6.73 -1.53 10.57
CA TYR A 59 -7.65 -1.00 9.56
C TYR A 59 -8.91 -0.46 10.21
N ILE A 60 -9.50 0.57 9.61
CA ILE A 60 -10.70 1.26 10.12
C ILE A 60 -11.91 0.73 9.34
N PRO A 61 -12.80 -0.08 9.97
CA PRO A 61 -13.89 -0.75 9.24
C PRO A 61 -14.83 0.22 8.49
N GLU A 62 -15.08 1.39 9.06
CA GLU A 62 -15.92 2.41 8.43
C GLU A 62 -15.25 3.02 7.21
N ALA A 63 -13.90 3.13 7.21
CA ALA A 63 -13.13 3.58 6.06
C ALA A 63 -13.06 2.50 4.98
N GLU A 64 -12.89 1.24 5.35
CA GLU A 64 -12.96 0.10 4.42
C GLU A 64 -14.31 0.07 3.71
N ALA A 65 -15.42 0.20 4.43
CA ALA A 65 -16.77 0.22 3.84
C ALA A 65 -16.96 1.40 2.85
N GLN A 66 -16.38 2.57 3.14
CA GLN A 66 -16.40 3.71 2.23
C GLN A 66 -15.55 3.46 0.99
N LEU A 67 -14.38 2.85 1.13
CA LEU A 67 -13.50 2.47 0.01
C LEU A 67 -14.14 1.37 -0.86
N ASP A 68 -14.80 0.38 -0.25
CA ASP A 68 -15.55 -0.66 -0.96
C ASP A 68 -16.64 -0.03 -1.86
N HIS A 69 -17.41 0.92 -1.31
CA HIS A 69 -18.43 1.64 -2.07
C HIS A 69 -17.82 2.51 -3.17
N PHE A 70 -16.75 3.23 -2.87
CA PHE A 70 -16.04 4.08 -3.84
C PHE A 70 -15.49 3.27 -5.01
N LEU A 71 -14.96 2.07 -4.75
CA LEU A 71 -14.33 1.18 -5.73
C LEU A 71 -15.32 0.16 -6.35
N ARG A 72 -16.61 0.33 -6.14
CA ARG A 72 -17.67 -0.54 -6.71
C ARG A 72 -17.59 -0.66 -8.21
N ASP A 73 -18.22 -1.67 -8.76
CA ASP A 73 -18.37 -1.79 -10.22
C ASP A 73 -19.21 -0.60 -10.75
N HIS A 74 -18.57 0.32 -11.43
CA HIS A 74 -19.22 1.55 -11.95
C HIS A 74 -20.29 1.28 -13.03
N ARG A 75 -20.38 0.05 -13.58
CA ARG A 75 -21.38 -0.32 -14.58
C ARG A 75 -22.64 -0.89 -13.94
N THR A 76 -22.49 -1.65 -12.86
CA THR A 76 -23.62 -2.35 -12.21
C THR A 76 -24.00 -1.73 -10.87
N GLY A 77 -23.11 -0.96 -10.25
CA GLY A 77 -23.29 -0.42 -8.91
C GLY A 77 -22.98 -1.42 -7.80
N ASP A 78 -22.63 -2.67 -8.15
CA ASP A 78 -22.35 -3.71 -7.16
C ASP A 78 -21.09 -3.40 -6.36
N VAL A 79 -21.20 -3.58 -5.05
CA VAL A 79 -20.12 -3.40 -4.07
C VAL A 79 -19.57 -4.76 -3.67
N LYS A 80 -18.26 -4.85 -3.46
CA LYS A 80 -17.58 -6.02 -2.90
C LYS A 80 -16.53 -5.57 -1.90
N HIS A 81 -16.41 -6.30 -0.78
CA HIS A 81 -15.39 -6.05 0.22
C HIS A 81 -14.00 -6.34 -0.35
N TYR A 82 -13.12 -5.35 -0.23
CA TYR A 82 -11.74 -5.40 -0.72
C TYR A 82 -10.80 -6.10 0.26
N ASP A 83 -9.78 -6.76 -0.27
CA ASP A 83 -8.59 -7.10 0.51
C ASP A 83 -7.89 -5.78 0.89
N PRO A 84 -7.83 -5.40 2.18
CA PRO A 84 -7.32 -4.10 2.58
C PRO A 84 -5.83 -3.91 2.29
N HIS A 85 -5.07 -4.99 2.07
CA HIS A 85 -3.67 -4.92 1.69
C HIS A 85 -3.47 -4.22 0.33
N VAL A 86 -4.50 -4.16 -0.53
CA VAL A 86 -4.40 -3.40 -1.77
C VAL A 86 -4.30 -1.90 -1.50
N PHE A 87 -4.93 -1.41 -0.42
CA PHE A 87 -4.83 -0.01 0.00
C PHE A 87 -3.42 0.35 0.48
N ASP A 88 -2.75 -0.60 1.18
CA ASP A 88 -1.35 -0.44 1.55
C ASP A 88 -0.44 -0.37 0.32
N ILE A 89 -0.71 -1.18 -0.72
CA ILE A 89 0.02 -1.09 -1.99
C ILE A 89 -0.11 0.31 -2.58
N LEU A 90 -1.30 0.89 -2.60
CA LEU A 90 -1.51 2.25 -3.14
C LEU A 90 -0.74 3.32 -2.36
N SER A 91 -0.81 3.27 -1.02
CA SER A 91 -0.12 4.21 -0.13
C SER A 91 1.41 4.13 -0.30
N ASP A 92 1.95 2.90 -0.25
CA ASP A 92 3.39 2.67 -0.39
C ASP A 92 3.89 3.04 -1.79
N LEU A 93 3.07 2.80 -2.82
CA LEU A 93 3.42 3.14 -4.19
C LEU A 93 3.49 4.65 -4.41
N ALA A 94 2.53 5.41 -3.86
CA ALA A 94 2.57 6.87 -3.88
C ALA A 94 3.83 7.41 -3.18
N ALA A 95 4.20 6.83 -2.04
CA ALA A 95 5.43 7.18 -1.33
C ALA A 95 6.68 6.79 -2.14
N ALA A 96 6.72 5.60 -2.74
CA ALA A 96 7.87 5.10 -3.51
C ALA A 96 8.16 5.94 -4.76
N VAL A 97 7.14 6.58 -5.37
CA VAL A 97 7.33 7.50 -6.49
C VAL A 97 7.55 8.95 -6.05
N GLY A 98 7.71 9.22 -4.74
CA GLY A 98 7.99 10.55 -4.19
C GLY A 98 6.76 11.45 -4.03
N HIS A 99 5.55 10.92 -4.13
CA HIS A 99 4.29 11.66 -4.05
C HIS A 99 3.34 11.10 -2.98
N PRO A 100 3.72 11.05 -1.68
CA PRO A 100 2.95 10.36 -0.63
C PRO A 100 1.55 10.94 -0.39
N SER A 101 1.29 12.17 -0.82
CA SER A 101 -0.01 12.85 -0.70
C SER A 101 -0.72 13.03 -2.05
N ALA A 102 -0.28 12.32 -3.11
CA ALA A 102 -0.90 12.45 -4.43
C ALA A 102 -2.36 11.99 -4.40
N GLU A 103 -3.19 12.64 -5.22
CA GLU A 103 -4.49 12.08 -5.60
C GLU A 103 -4.24 10.98 -6.66
N ILE A 104 -4.57 9.73 -6.31
CA ILE A 104 -4.42 8.57 -7.20
C ILE A 104 -5.69 8.47 -8.05
N GLU A 105 -5.53 8.45 -9.36
CA GLU A 105 -6.64 8.19 -10.28
C GLU A 105 -6.94 6.69 -10.37
N ILE A 106 -8.20 6.33 -10.08
CA ILE A 106 -8.71 4.97 -10.21
C ILE A 106 -9.31 4.79 -11.59
N ILE A 107 -8.68 3.95 -12.40
CA ILE A 107 -9.12 3.60 -13.76
C ILE A 107 -10.12 2.44 -13.71
N CYS A 108 -9.88 1.47 -12.79
CA CYS A 108 -10.81 0.37 -12.56
C CYS A 108 -10.65 -0.16 -11.14
N GLY A 109 -11.76 -0.30 -10.43
CA GLY A 109 -11.86 -0.99 -9.16
C GLY A 109 -12.45 -2.40 -9.33
N TYR A 110 -13.49 -2.72 -8.52
CA TYR A 110 -14.19 -3.99 -8.59
C TYR A 110 -14.90 -4.18 -9.95
N ARG A 111 -14.89 -5.40 -10.42
CA ARG A 111 -15.65 -5.84 -11.61
C ARG A 111 -16.51 -7.05 -11.27
N THR A 112 -17.81 -6.96 -11.51
CA THR A 112 -18.69 -8.13 -11.49
C THR A 112 -18.26 -9.14 -12.58
N PRO A 113 -18.63 -10.42 -12.47
CA PRO A 113 -18.43 -11.39 -13.54
C PRO A 113 -19.00 -10.92 -14.87
N TRP A 114 -20.16 -10.26 -14.83
CA TRP A 114 -20.80 -9.68 -16.02
C TRP A 114 -19.93 -8.57 -16.64
N SER A 115 -19.48 -7.60 -15.84
CA SER A 115 -18.60 -6.52 -16.32
C SER A 115 -17.27 -7.05 -16.87
N ASN A 116 -16.73 -8.09 -16.24
CA ASN A 116 -15.50 -8.71 -16.72
C ASN A 116 -15.69 -9.39 -18.08
N GLU A 117 -16.78 -10.14 -18.26
CA GLU A 117 -17.10 -10.77 -19.55
C GLU A 117 -17.43 -9.74 -20.63
N PHE A 118 -18.18 -8.69 -20.30
CA PHE A 118 -18.44 -7.55 -21.18
C PHE A 118 -17.15 -6.93 -21.72
N LEU A 119 -16.14 -6.76 -20.87
CA LEU A 119 -14.83 -6.23 -21.29
C LEU A 119 -14.03 -7.25 -22.10
N ARG A 120 -14.07 -8.55 -21.73
CA ARG A 120 -13.39 -9.61 -22.46
C ARG A 120 -13.89 -9.77 -23.89
N SER A 121 -15.19 -9.59 -24.11
CA SER A 121 -15.77 -9.64 -25.46
C SER A 121 -15.28 -8.50 -26.38
N ARG A 122 -14.63 -7.46 -25.82
CA ARG A 122 -14.17 -6.27 -26.53
C ARG A 122 -12.66 -6.05 -26.48
N SER A 123 -11.95 -6.79 -25.64
CA SER A 123 -10.51 -6.61 -25.42
C SER A 123 -9.83 -7.93 -25.05
N ALA A 124 -8.78 -8.28 -25.78
CA ALA A 124 -7.94 -9.43 -25.47
C ALA A 124 -7.08 -9.26 -24.21
N GLY A 125 -6.95 -8.02 -23.69
CA GLY A 125 -6.16 -7.70 -22.49
C GLY A 125 -6.84 -8.02 -21.15
N VAL A 126 -8.08 -8.57 -21.17
CA VAL A 126 -8.85 -8.85 -19.95
C VAL A 126 -8.81 -10.35 -19.61
N ALA A 127 -8.25 -10.69 -18.46
CA ALA A 127 -8.16 -12.07 -18.00
C ALA A 127 -9.55 -12.67 -17.66
N LYS A 128 -9.74 -13.98 -17.92
CA LYS A 128 -10.96 -14.71 -17.54
C LYS A 128 -11.14 -14.72 -16.02
N ASN A 129 -10.07 -15.05 -15.28
CA ASN A 129 -10.04 -15.09 -13.82
C ASN A 129 -9.29 -13.84 -13.31
N SER A 130 -9.96 -12.71 -13.36
CA SER A 130 -9.38 -11.42 -13.00
C SER A 130 -9.43 -11.18 -11.49
N GLN A 131 -8.35 -10.65 -10.90
CA GLN A 131 -8.30 -10.23 -9.50
C GLN A 131 -9.28 -9.07 -9.19
N HIS A 132 -9.68 -8.29 -10.18
CA HIS A 132 -10.76 -7.30 -10.03
C HIS A 132 -12.10 -7.94 -9.61
N MET A 133 -12.42 -9.17 -10.06
CA MET A 133 -13.64 -9.86 -9.64
C MET A 133 -13.59 -10.35 -8.19
N MET A 134 -12.42 -10.40 -7.60
CA MET A 134 -12.21 -10.78 -6.20
C MET A 134 -12.08 -9.56 -5.28
N ALA A 135 -12.11 -8.35 -5.82
CA ALA A 135 -11.78 -7.10 -5.13
C ALA A 135 -10.37 -7.11 -4.51
N HIS A 136 -9.43 -7.69 -5.25
CA HIS A 136 -8.01 -7.80 -4.88
C HIS A 136 -7.12 -6.93 -5.76
N ALA A 137 -7.68 -6.20 -6.74
CA ALA A 137 -6.92 -5.46 -7.73
C ALA A 137 -7.51 -4.09 -8.01
N ILE A 138 -6.63 -3.15 -8.36
CA ILE A 138 -6.98 -1.80 -8.80
C ILE A 138 -6.07 -1.41 -9.98
N ASP A 139 -6.66 -0.80 -11.02
CA ASP A 139 -5.93 -0.16 -12.10
C ASP A 139 -5.81 1.34 -11.78
N ILE A 140 -4.58 1.85 -11.78
CA ILE A 140 -4.27 3.21 -11.29
C ILE A 140 -3.39 3.99 -12.23
N ARG A 141 -3.45 5.32 -12.03
CA ARG A 141 -2.47 6.28 -12.52
C ARG A 141 -2.26 7.36 -11.45
N ILE A 142 -1.07 7.93 -11.40
CA ILE A 142 -0.77 9.08 -10.52
C ILE A 142 -0.44 10.26 -11.43
N PRO A 143 -1.23 11.36 -11.42
CA PRO A 143 -0.95 12.54 -12.22
C PRO A 143 0.46 13.07 -11.96
N GLY A 144 1.18 13.38 -13.05
CA GLY A 144 2.56 13.87 -12.97
C GLY A 144 3.63 12.78 -12.81
N VAL A 145 3.24 11.51 -12.62
CA VAL A 145 4.17 10.38 -12.56
C VAL A 145 4.14 9.61 -13.89
N ASP A 146 5.31 9.38 -14.47
CA ASP A 146 5.45 8.54 -15.65
C ASP A 146 4.97 7.10 -15.37
N THR A 147 4.17 6.54 -16.29
CA THR A 147 3.57 5.21 -16.10
C THR A 147 4.61 4.09 -15.99
N LEU A 148 5.76 4.21 -16.66
CA LEU A 148 6.85 3.24 -16.55
C LEU A 148 7.55 3.35 -15.19
N ALA A 149 7.73 4.57 -14.68
CA ALA A 149 8.27 4.80 -13.33
C ALA A 149 7.32 4.22 -12.27
N LEU A 150 6.01 4.44 -12.40
CA LEU A 150 4.99 3.85 -11.52
C LEU A 150 5.02 2.32 -11.54
N ARG A 151 5.10 1.72 -12.73
CA ARG A 151 5.26 0.26 -12.89
C ARG A 151 6.53 -0.26 -12.21
N ASN A 152 7.67 0.41 -12.39
CA ASN A 152 8.94 -0.03 -11.80
C ASN A 152 8.90 0.05 -10.27
N ALA A 153 8.29 1.09 -9.70
CA ALA A 153 8.06 1.19 -8.27
C ALA A 153 7.14 0.04 -7.76
N ALA A 154 6.05 -0.26 -8.49
CA ALA A 154 5.15 -1.37 -8.13
C ALA A 154 5.88 -2.73 -8.14
N LEU A 155 6.75 -2.98 -9.12
CA LEU A 155 7.58 -4.20 -9.17
C LEU A 155 8.57 -4.27 -8.00
N ALA A 156 9.18 -3.14 -7.64
CA ALA A 156 10.14 -3.07 -6.53
C ALA A 156 9.47 -3.37 -5.17
N LEU A 157 8.18 -3.03 -5.00
CA LEU A 157 7.43 -3.40 -3.79
C LEU A 157 7.26 -4.92 -3.63
N GLY A 158 7.19 -5.69 -4.71
CA GLY A 158 7.12 -7.16 -4.68
C GLY A 158 5.89 -7.74 -3.98
N ARG A 159 4.78 -6.98 -3.88
CA ARG A 159 3.61 -7.35 -3.06
C ARG A 159 2.53 -8.15 -3.78
N GLY A 160 2.62 -8.28 -5.10
CA GLY A 160 1.60 -8.99 -5.87
C GLY A 160 1.79 -8.87 -7.38
N GLY A 161 0.72 -8.98 -8.15
CA GLY A 161 0.74 -8.85 -9.59
C GLY A 161 0.86 -7.39 -10.04
N VAL A 162 1.70 -7.15 -11.06
CA VAL A 162 1.87 -5.84 -11.69
C VAL A 162 1.66 -5.95 -13.19
N GLY A 163 0.66 -5.26 -13.71
CA GLY A 163 0.36 -5.14 -15.12
C GLY A 163 0.70 -3.76 -15.67
N TYR A 164 1.43 -3.72 -16.79
CA TYR A 164 1.79 -2.47 -17.45
C TYR A 164 0.98 -2.27 -18.73
N TYR A 165 0.29 -1.15 -18.84
CA TYR A 165 -0.59 -0.80 -19.96
C TYR A 165 -0.18 0.56 -20.55
N PRO A 166 0.95 0.62 -21.30
CA PRO A 166 1.53 1.88 -21.77
C PRO A 166 0.59 2.68 -22.70
N ARG A 167 -0.19 1.99 -23.56
CA ARG A 167 -1.11 2.67 -24.48
C ARG A 167 -2.31 3.31 -23.77
N SER A 168 -2.73 2.71 -22.66
CA SER A 168 -3.84 3.19 -21.84
C SER A 168 -3.37 4.02 -20.65
N GLN A 169 -2.05 4.15 -20.47
CA GLN A 169 -1.38 4.94 -19.45
C GLN A 169 -1.84 4.60 -18.02
N PHE A 170 -1.88 3.33 -17.64
CA PHE A 170 -2.14 2.88 -16.28
C PHE A 170 -1.30 1.67 -15.88
N VAL A 171 -1.24 1.45 -14.58
CA VAL A 171 -0.64 0.26 -13.97
C VAL A 171 -1.71 -0.48 -13.20
N HIS A 172 -1.78 -1.80 -13.42
CA HIS A 172 -2.55 -2.71 -12.59
C HIS A 172 -1.71 -3.14 -11.39
N VAL A 173 -2.30 -3.15 -10.21
CA VAL A 173 -1.71 -3.74 -9.00
C VAL A 173 -2.72 -4.66 -8.33
N ASP A 174 -2.25 -5.78 -7.77
CA ASP A 174 -3.10 -6.72 -7.03
C ASP A 174 -2.35 -7.41 -5.87
N THR A 175 -3.10 -8.01 -4.94
CA THR A 175 -2.58 -8.75 -3.78
C THR A 175 -2.39 -10.25 -4.05
N GLY A 176 -2.47 -10.70 -5.30
CA GLY A 176 -2.25 -12.08 -5.68
C GLY A 176 -0.77 -12.47 -5.69
N ARG A 177 -0.44 -13.61 -6.29
CA ARG A 177 0.98 -14.03 -6.42
C ARG A 177 1.80 -12.98 -7.18
N VAL A 178 3.06 -12.81 -6.81
CA VAL A 178 4.00 -11.92 -7.49
C VAL A 178 4.18 -12.39 -8.94
N ARG A 179 3.89 -11.50 -9.88
CA ARG A 179 4.03 -11.69 -11.32
C ARG A 179 3.98 -10.35 -12.04
N ALA A 180 4.51 -10.31 -13.25
CA ALA A 180 4.47 -9.10 -14.09
C ALA A 180 4.04 -9.45 -15.52
N TRP A 181 3.36 -8.51 -16.16
CA TRP A 181 3.04 -8.59 -17.59
C TRP A 181 2.94 -7.20 -18.21
N CYS A 182 3.00 -7.17 -19.52
CA CYS A 182 2.71 -5.96 -20.29
C CYS A 182 1.67 -6.24 -21.36
N TYR A 183 0.69 -5.37 -21.49
CA TYR A 183 -0.27 -5.40 -22.59
C TYR A 183 -0.03 -4.22 -23.54
N GLY A 184 0.33 -4.54 -24.81
CA GLY A 184 0.62 -3.54 -25.83
C GLY A 184 2.06 -3.04 -25.82
N CYS A 185 2.99 -3.71 -25.13
CA CYS A 185 4.42 -3.52 -25.35
C CYS A 185 4.83 -4.12 -26.71
N SER A 186 5.66 -3.39 -27.45
CA SER A 186 6.35 -3.97 -28.58
C SER A 186 7.38 -4.99 -28.08
N SER A 187 7.61 -6.08 -28.81
CA SER A 187 8.48 -7.20 -28.45
C SER A 187 9.97 -6.85 -28.24
N LEU A 188 10.33 -5.57 -28.25
CA LEU A 188 11.70 -5.09 -28.09
C LEU A 188 12.17 -4.90 -26.64
N HIS A 189 11.34 -5.20 -25.62
CA HIS A 189 11.70 -4.98 -24.21
C HIS A 189 11.61 -6.25 -23.34
N THR A 190 11.83 -7.42 -23.93
CA THR A 190 11.95 -8.68 -23.18
C THR A 190 13.41 -9.09 -23.03
N ASN A 191 14.30 -8.18 -22.63
CA ASN A 191 15.61 -8.55 -22.11
C ASN A 191 15.69 -8.09 -20.66
N THR A 192 15.39 -9.01 -19.74
CA THR A 192 15.95 -9.00 -18.40
C THR A 192 16.32 -10.43 -18.07
N GLU A 193 17.64 -10.67 -18.18
CA GLU A 193 18.34 -11.73 -17.45
C GLU A 193 18.16 -11.56 -15.94
#